data_3c77dee5c2acd07cde4d6fd30b4ecbcd
#
_entry.id   3c77dee5c2acd07cde4d6fd30b4ecbcd
#
_cell.length_a   1.000
_cell.length_b   1.000
_cell.length_c   1.000
_cell.angle_alpha   90.00
_cell.angle_beta   90.00
_cell.angle_gamma   90.00
#
_symmetry.space_group_name_H-M   'P 1'
#
loop_
_entity.id
_entity.type
_entity.pdbx_description
1 polymer ?
#
loop_
_entity_poly.entity_id
_entity_poly.type
_entity_poly.pdbx_seq_one_letter_code
_entity_poly.pdbx_strand_id
1 'polypeptide(L)'
;MTTSFTGTTRSTDTRWRKGALLAGLGLAASYLLVRSKTAQAERDNPPRGKFIEVDGVRLHYLERGSGPALVLLHGNGVYANDFEYSGLVDKLSERYRVIAFDRPGFGYSERPRTTLWTPDAQARLLHHALQELKVDSSIVLGHSWGTMVALAMGLQVPDAVRGLVLLSGYYYPTLRLDVPVAAQPAIPLIGDLLRHTITPLLGRLLWPLTTKHMFAPQPVPERFRQLSPWMALRPGQVRASAAEAALMVPAARSLSKRIERLQVPVQIVVGSQDKVIKPSAASGRLHEDMQEQDGSSELHQVPGAGHMVHYAHPDQVVAAVDAIAAQVGEPVGLRSPQAEALARASESGV
;
A
#
# COMPACT_ATOMS: atom_id res chain seq x y z
N MET A 1 -30.18 27.65 67.07
CA MET A 1 -29.28 26.60 66.56
C MET A 1 -29.16 26.75 65.05
N THR A 2 -28.10 27.40 64.60
CA THR A 2 -27.81 27.62 63.20
C THR A 2 -26.57 26.79 62.84
N THR A 3 -26.76 25.70 62.15
CA THR A 3 -25.69 24.85 61.62
C THR A 3 -25.18 25.39 60.27
N SER A 4 -23.99 25.89 60.27
CA SER A 4 -23.24 26.36 59.11
C SER A 4 -22.67 25.14 58.32
N PHE A 5 -23.14 24.92 57.12
CA PHE A 5 -22.55 23.99 56.16
C PHE A 5 -21.44 24.71 55.36
N THR A 6 -20.19 24.47 55.73
CA THR A 6 -19.05 24.93 54.95
C THR A 6 -18.70 23.84 53.92
N GLY A 7 -19.02 24.10 52.63
CA GLY A 7 -18.81 23.19 51.54
C GLY A 7 -17.32 23.07 51.12
N THR A 8 -16.84 21.84 51.10
CA THR A 8 -15.53 21.39 50.56
C THR A 8 -15.55 21.22 49.06
N THR A 9 -15.74 22.29 48.28
CA THR A 9 -15.75 22.21 46.80
C THR A 9 -14.48 22.73 46.08
N ARG A 10 -13.54 23.31 46.83
CA ARG A 10 -12.34 23.95 46.18
C ARG A 10 -11.19 23.02 45.81
N SER A 11 -11.07 21.81 46.34
CA SER A 11 -9.90 20.95 46.12
C SER A 11 -9.99 20.12 44.84
N THR A 12 -11.17 19.74 44.39
CA THR A 12 -11.40 18.96 43.17
C THR A 12 -11.16 19.80 41.89
N ASP A 13 -11.54 21.08 41.91
CA ASP A 13 -11.43 21.98 40.75
C ASP A 13 -9.95 22.29 40.38
N THR A 14 -9.09 22.43 41.39
CA THR A 14 -7.65 22.68 41.19
C THR A 14 -6.90 21.48 40.62
N ARG A 15 -7.26 20.27 41.03
CA ARG A 15 -6.66 19.02 40.51
C ARG A 15 -7.03 18.80 39.04
N TRP A 16 -8.30 19.05 38.71
CA TRP A 16 -8.79 18.91 37.34
C TRP A 16 -8.09 19.89 36.35
N ARG A 17 -7.94 21.15 36.76
CA ARG A 17 -7.25 22.20 36.01
C ARG A 17 -5.77 21.88 35.81
N LYS A 18 -5.08 21.38 36.83
CA LYS A 18 -3.69 20.92 36.72
C LYS A 18 -3.57 19.72 35.76
N GLY A 19 -4.47 18.73 35.86
CA GLY A 19 -4.52 17.58 34.97
C GLY A 19 -4.76 18.00 33.50
N ALA A 20 -5.72 18.89 33.25
CA ALA A 20 -5.99 19.41 31.90
C ALA A 20 -4.81 20.21 31.33
N LEU A 21 -4.13 21.01 32.14
CA LEU A 21 -2.93 21.75 31.74
C LEU A 21 -1.80 20.79 31.35
N LEU A 22 -1.52 19.78 32.15
CA LEU A 22 -0.48 18.78 31.87
C LEU A 22 -0.81 17.98 30.61
N ALA A 23 -2.07 17.58 30.41
CA ALA A 23 -2.52 16.91 29.19
C ALA A 23 -2.34 17.81 27.95
N GLY A 24 -2.71 19.09 28.06
CA GLY A 24 -2.51 20.07 26.97
C GLY A 24 -1.03 20.26 26.62
N LEU A 25 -0.18 20.39 27.64
CA LEU A 25 1.28 20.49 27.43
C LEU A 25 1.86 19.22 26.80
N GLY A 26 1.41 18.04 27.23
CA GLY A 26 1.80 16.75 26.65
C GLY A 26 1.40 16.64 25.17
N LEU A 27 0.18 17.05 24.80
CA LEU A 27 -0.28 17.06 23.41
C LEU A 27 0.50 18.08 22.56
N ALA A 28 0.80 19.26 23.10
CA ALA A 28 1.61 20.27 22.41
C ALA A 28 3.04 19.76 22.14
N ALA A 29 3.66 19.16 23.14
CA ALA A 29 4.99 18.56 23.00
C ALA A 29 4.99 17.42 21.95
N SER A 30 3.97 16.54 21.99
CA SER A 30 3.79 15.47 21.02
C SER A 30 3.62 16.01 19.60
N TYR A 31 2.81 17.05 19.41
CA TYR A 31 2.61 17.72 18.13
C TYR A 31 3.93 18.27 17.57
N LEU A 32 4.71 18.99 18.39
CA LEU A 32 5.98 19.55 17.97
C LEU A 32 6.99 18.45 17.60
N LEU A 33 7.02 17.37 18.37
CA LEU A 33 7.88 16.23 18.08
C LEU A 33 7.49 15.55 16.76
N VAL A 34 6.19 15.24 16.56
CA VAL A 34 5.70 14.63 15.32
C VAL A 34 6.00 15.53 14.11
N ARG A 35 5.74 16.84 14.23
CA ARG A 35 6.05 17.82 13.19
C ARG A 35 7.55 17.85 12.85
N SER A 36 8.41 17.87 13.86
CA SER A 36 9.88 17.86 13.69
C SER A 36 10.34 16.57 13.00
N LYS A 37 9.85 15.40 13.47
CA LYS A 37 10.19 14.09 12.89
C LYS A 37 9.67 13.90 11.47
N THR A 38 8.47 14.42 11.16
CA THR A 38 7.93 14.44 9.80
C THR A 38 8.85 15.27 8.88
N ALA A 39 9.17 16.51 9.27
CA ALA A 39 10.04 17.37 8.47
C ALA A 39 11.46 16.80 8.31
N GLN A 40 11.99 16.12 9.33
CA GLN A 40 13.26 15.41 9.23
C GLN A 40 13.16 14.27 8.22
N ALA A 41 12.12 13.40 8.34
CA ALA A 41 11.93 12.26 7.44
C ALA A 41 11.82 12.69 5.97
N GLU A 42 11.11 13.78 5.69
CA GLU A 42 10.98 14.33 4.33
C GLU A 42 12.31 14.87 3.78
N ARG A 43 13.13 15.50 4.62
CA ARG A 43 14.48 15.93 4.19
C ARG A 43 15.41 14.75 3.94
N ASP A 44 15.35 13.74 4.80
CA ASP A 44 16.21 12.55 4.70
C ASP A 44 15.79 11.60 3.56
N ASN A 45 14.54 11.70 3.12
CA ASN A 45 13.96 10.87 2.05
C ASN A 45 13.24 11.75 1.01
N PRO A 46 13.94 12.59 0.25
CA PRO A 46 13.32 13.42 -0.77
C PRO A 46 12.69 12.57 -1.88
N PRO A 47 11.67 13.09 -2.62
CA PRO A 47 11.07 12.37 -3.72
C PRO A 47 12.10 12.11 -4.82
N ARG A 48 12.25 10.84 -5.21
CA ARG A 48 13.21 10.40 -6.25
C ARG A 48 12.56 10.14 -7.60
N GLY A 49 11.24 10.12 -7.65
CA GLY A 49 10.45 9.87 -8.84
C GLY A 49 10.04 11.13 -9.58
N LYS A 50 8.97 10.99 -10.32
CA LYS A 50 8.33 12.06 -11.10
C LYS A 50 6.98 12.40 -10.50
N PHE A 51 6.45 13.55 -10.90
CA PHE A 51 5.10 13.97 -10.55
C PHE A 51 4.26 14.13 -11.81
N ILE A 52 2.97 13.84 -11.66
CA ILE A 52 1.94 14.11 -12.69
C ILE A 52 0.71 14.65 -11.99
N GLU A 53 0.07 15.64 -12.59
CA GLU A 53 -1.19 16.20 -12.11
C GLU A 53 -2.34 15.66 -12.97
N VAL A 54 -3.32 15.02 -12.34
CA VAL A 54 -4.44 14.38 -12.99
C VAL A 54 -5.70 14.62 -12.16
N ASP A 55 -6.77 15.10 -12.78
CA ASP A 55 -8.05 15.40 -12.12
C ASP A 55 -7.90 16.31 -10.87
N GLY A 56 -6.93 17.23 -10.90
CA GLY A 56 -6.60 18.12 -9.78
C GLY A 56 -5.91 17.42 -8.60
N VAL A 57 -5.32 16.23 -8.82
CA VAL A 57 -4.54 15.48 -7.83
C VAL A 57 -3.12 15.31 -8.34
N ARG A 58 -2.16 15.76 -7.56
CA ARG A 58 -0.74 15.56 -7.84
C ARG A 58 -0.31 14.19 -7.35
N LEU A 59 0.05 13.31 -8.30
CA LEU A 59 0.57 11.96 -8.03
C LEU A 59 2.08 11.91 -8.21
N HIS A 60 2.75 11.22 -7.30
CA HIS A 60 4.15 10.83 -7.42
C HIS A 60 4.25 9.39 -7.91
N TYR A 61 5.23 9.11 -8.77
CA TYR A 61 5.52 7.77 -9.25
C TYR A 61 7.00 7.58 -9.54
N LEU A 62 7.46 6.35 -9.40
CA LEU A 62 8.76 5.90 -9.85
C LEU A 62 8.60 5.29 -11.25
N GLU A 63 9.54 5.59 -12.15
CA GLU A 63 9.55 5.02 -13.49
C GLU A 63 10.95 4.51 -13.82
N ARG A 64 11.03 3.25 -14.29
CA ARG A 64 12.30 2.63 -14.65
C ARG A 64 12.11 1.60 -15.75
N GLY A 65 13.14 1.45 -16.59
CA GLY A 65 13.14 0.49 -17.71
C GLY A 65 12.39 0.97 -18.94
N SER A 66 12.26 0.08 -19.89
CA SER A 66 11.57 0.29 -21.18
C SER A 66 10.92 -1.02 -21.60
N GLY A 67 9.99 -0.97 -22.57
CA GLY A 67 9.22 -2.13 -23.04
C GLY A 67 7.75 -2.04 -22.66
N PRO A 68 7.03 -3.17 -22.58
CA PRO A 68 5.64 -3.21 -22.19
C PRO A 68 5.42 -2.57 -20.81
N ALA A 69 4.32 -1.83 -20.65
CA ALA A 69 4.06 -1.12 -19.42
C ALA A 69 3.61 -2.07 -18.29
N LEU A 70 4.23 -1.92 -17.12
CA LEU A 70 3.91 -2.64 -15.91
C LEU A 70 3.67 -1.65 -14.77
N VAL A 71 2.45 -1.62 -14.25
CA VAL A 71 2.04 -0.75 -13.14
C VAL A 71 2.14 -1.49 -11.82
N LEU A 72 2.79 -0.87 -10.81
CA LEU A 72 2.92 -1.43 -9.46
C LEU A 72 2.11 -0.60 -8.45
N LEU A 73 1.25 -1.27 -7.68
CA LEU A 73 0.36 -0.68 -6.69
C LEU A 73 0.63 -1.28 -5.31
N HIS A 74 1.26 -0.50 -4.45
CA HIS A 74 1.70 -0.91 -3.11
C HIS A 74 0.54 -1.17 -2.13
N GLY A 75 0.83 -1.85 -1.02
CA GLY A 75 -0.09 -2.13 0.07
C GLY A 75 -0.37 -0.92 0.98
N ASN A 76 -1.20 -1.12 2.01
CA ASN A 76 -1.45 -0.12 3.03
C ASN A 76 -0.22 0.03 3.95
N GLY A 77 0.06 1.24 4.40
CA GLY A 77 1.16 1.54 5.35
C GLY A 77 2.55 1.68 4.74
N VAL A 78 2.72 1.36 3.45
CA VAL A 78 3.95 1.53 2.66
C VAL A 78 3.71 2.51 1.50
N TYR A 79 4.68 2.70 0.62
CA TYR A 79 4.60 3.56 -0.56
C TYR A 79 5.46 2.97 -1.69
N ALA A 80 5.50 3.57 -2.89
CA ALA A 80 6.09 2.98 -4.09
C ALA A 80 7.50 2.42 -3.92
N ASN A 81 8.33 3.06 -3.07
CA ASN A 81 9.68 2.57 -2.78
C ASN A 81 9.73 1.18 -2.10
N ASP A 82 8.61 0.66 -1.58
CA ASP A 82 8.53 -0.71 -1.08
C ASP A 82 8.94 -1.72 -2.16
N PHE A 83 8.49 -1.52 -3.39
CA PHE A 83 8.89 -2.35 -4.53
C PHE A 83 10.36 -2.14 -4.94
N GLU A 84 10.89 -0.92 -4.79
CA GLU A 84 12.29 -0.64 -5.04
C GLU A 84 13.18 -1.34 -3.99
N TYR A 85 12.86 -1.18 -2.71
CA TYR A 85 13.61 -1.82 -1.61
C TYR A 85 13.51 -3.34 -1.63
N SER A 86 12.44 -3.91 -2.17
CA SER A 86 12.34 -5.36 -2.38
C SER A 86 13.28 -5.88 -3.48
N GLY A 87 13.84 -5.00 -4.32
CA GLY A 87 14.60 -5.35 -5.52
C GLY A 87 13.73 -5.78 -6.70
N LEU A 88 12.40 -5.71 -6.55
CA LEU A 88 11.48 -6.12 -7.61
C LEU A 88 11.51 -5.16 -8.81
N VAL A 89 11.62 -3.84 -8.56
CA VAL A 89 11.73 -2.84 -9.62
C VAL A 89 12.96 -3.09 -10.49
N ASP A 90 14.11 -3.41 -9.89
CA ASP A 90 15.36 -3.66 -10.63
C ASP A 90 15.19 -4.85 -11.57
N LYS A 91 14.65 -5.98 -11.08
CA LYS A 91 14.42 -7.18 -11.88
C LYS A 91 13.41 -6.97 -13.02
N LEU A 92 12.29 -6.31 -12.71
CA LEU A 92 11.23 -6.08 -13.71
C LEU A 92 11.65 -5.05 -14.76
N SER A 93 12.40 -4.02 -14.38
CA SER A 93 12.83 -2.96 -15.29
C SER A 93 13.84 -3.41 -16.38
N GLU A 94 14.38 -4.63 -16.27
CA GLU A 94 15.18 -5.23 -17.32
C GLU A 94 14.36 -5.49 -18.60
N ARG A 95 13.04 -5.71 -18.46
CA ARG A 95 12.15 -6.13 -19.56
C ARG A 95 10.90 -5.29 -19.72
N TYR A 96 10.50 -4.55 -18.69
CA TYR A 96 9.28 -3.78 -18.65
C TYR A 96 9.54 -2.30 -18.38
N ARG A 97 8.66 -1.43 -18.89
CA ARG A 97 8.54 -0.05 -18.42
C ARG A 97 7.76 -0.10 -17.11
N VAL A 98 8.45 -0.16 -15.98
CA VAL A 98 7.87 -0.24 -14.64
C VAL A 98 7.44 1.15 -14.18
N ILE A 99 6.17 1.30 -13.80
CA ILE A 99 5.57 2.51 -13.25
C ILE A 99 4.98 2.18 -11.88
N ALA A 100 5.68 2.56 -10.80
CA ALA A 100 5.21 2.33 -9.44
C ALA A 100 4.64 3.63 -8.87
N PHE A 101 3.32 3.68 -8.67
CA PHE A 101 2.64 4.85 -8.12
C PHE A 101 2.68 4.86 -6.60
N ASP A 102 2.96 6.04 -6.02
CA ASP A 102 2.47 6.34 -4.69
C ASP A 102 0.94 6.52 -4.80
N ARG A 103 0.17 5.61 -4.22
CA ARG A 103 -1.29 5.69 -4.25
C ARG A 103 -1.78 6.92 -3.48
N PRO A 104 -2.96 7.50 -3.77
CA PRO A 104 -3.43 8.74 -3.16
C PRO A 104 -3.28 8.79 -1.64
N GLY A 105 -2.47 9.75 -1.14
CA GLY A 105 -2.18 9.99 0.27
C GLY A 105 -0.99 9.22 0.84
N PHE A 106 -0.34 8.40 0.05
CA PHE A 106 0.88 7.70 0.40
C PHE A 106 2.09 8.34 -0.29
N GLY A 107 3.28 8.08 0.25
CA GLY A 107 4.50 8.65 -0.31
C GLY A 107 4.41 10.16 -0.49
N TYR A 108 4.53 10.60 -1.72
CA TYR A 108 4.44 12.02 -2.08
C TYR A 108 3.19 12.39 -2.90
N SER A 109 2.24 11.46 -3.03
CA SER A 109 0.96 11.71 -3.69
C SER A 109 -0.03 12.42 -2.78
N GLU A 110 -0.77 13.35 -3.36
CA GLU A 110 -1.86 14.05 -2.67
C GLU A 110 -3.09 13.16 -2.46
N ARG A 111 -3.93 13.52 -1.48
CA ARG A 111 -5.22 12.89 -1.21
C ARG A 111 -6.24 13.94 -0.78
N PRO A 112 -6.90 14.63 -1.71
CA PRO A 112 -7.97 15.56 -1.41
C PRO A 112 -9.03 14.96 -0.49
N ARG A 113 -9.56 15.76 0.43
CA ARG A 113 -10.60 15.32 1.38
C ARG A 113 -12.00 15.28 0.77
N THR A 114 -12.16 15.89 -0.39
CA THR A 114 -13.42 15.97 -1.12
C THR A 114 -13.82 14.66 -1.80
N THR A 115 -12.87 13.71 -1.90
CA THR A 115 -13.08 12.43 -2.58
C THR A 115 -12.99 11.27 -1.61
N LEU A 116 -13.97 10.37 -1.68
CA LEU A 116 -13.89 9.06 -1.02
C LEU A 116 -13.05 8.11 -1.89
N TRP A 117 -11.81 7.88 -1.46
CA TRP A 117 -10.81 7.13 -2.22
C TRP A 117 -11.02 5.62 -2.09
N THR A 118 -12.14 5.12 -2.62
CA THR A 118 -12.39 3.69 -2.80
C THR A 118 -11.39 3.10 -3.82
N PRO A 119 -11.25 1.77 -3.90
CA PRO A 119 -10.49 1.14 -4.98
C PRO A 119 -10.92 1.61 -6.36
N ASP A 120 -12.23 1.75 -6.58
CA ASP A 120 -12.81 2.23 -7.84
C ASP A 120 -12.40 3.70 -8.15
N ALA A 121 -12.36 4.58 -7.15
CA ALA A 121 -11.94 5.96 -7.35
C ALA A 121 -10.43 6.06 -7.62
N GLN A 122 -9.62 5.23 -6.94
CA GLN A 122 -8.18 5.15 -7.21
C GLN A 122 -7.91 4.58 -8.60
N ALA A 123 -8.64 3.54 -9.01
CA ALA A 123 -8.51 2.93 -10.33
C ALA A 123 -8.76 3.94 -11.47
N ARG A 124 -9.83 4.75 -11.37
CA ARG A 124 -10.11 5.81 -12.36
C ARG A 124 -8.98 6.85 -12.42
N LEU A 125 -8.54 7.36 -11.27
CA LEU A 125 -7.47 8.35 -11.24
C LEU A 125 -6.17 7.80 -11.85
N LEU A 126 -5.80 6.56 -11.51
CA LEU A 126 -4.61 5.92 -12.03
C LEU A 126 -4.72 5.61 -13.53
N HIS A 127 -5.91 5.24 -14.01
CA HIS A 127 -6.14 5.08 -15.44
C HIS A 127 -5.93 6.40 -16.21
N HIS A 128 -6.52 7.51 -15.73
CA HIS A 128 -6.28 8.83 -16.33
C HIS A 128 -4.80 9.23 -16.26
N ALA A 129 -4.11 8.94 -15.15
CA ALA A 129 -2.67 9.17 -15.06
C ALA A 129 -1.87 8.36 -16.09
N LEU A 130 -2.25 7.11 -16.36
CA LEU A 130 -1.63 6.29 -17.40
C LEU A 130 -1.88 6.84 -18.80
N GLN A 131 -3.08 7.35 -19.08
CA GLN A 131 -3.39 8.03 -20.36
C GLN A 131 -2.48 9.26 -20.59
N GLU A 132 -2.32 10.11 -19.56
CA GLU A 132 -1.40 11.26 -19.63
C GLU A 132 0.07 10.82 -19.79
N LEU A 133 0.46 9.67 -19.27
CA LEU A 133 1.77 9.05 -19.46
C LEU A 133 1.91 8.32 -20.82
N LYS A 134 0.86 8.39 -21.66
CA LYS A 134 0.79 7.71 -22.97
C LYS A 134 1.00 6.20 -22.85
N VAL A 135 0.32 5.63 -21.85
CA VAL A 135 0.24 4.19 -21.63
C VAL A 135 -1.16 3.74 -21.99
N ASP A 136 -1.33 3.18 -23.18
CA ASP A 136 -2.62 2.73 -23.69
C ASP A 136 -3.10 1.45 -22.97
N SER A 137 -2.16 0.56 -22.67
CA SER A 137 -2.45 -0.67 -21.92
C SER A 137 -1.26 -1.10 -21.05
N SER A 138 -1.54 -1.84 -19.96
CA SER A 138 -0.51 -2.29 -19.03
C SER A 138 -0.89 -3.58 -18.31
N ILE A 139 0.12 -4.33 -17.87
CA ILE A 139 -0.05 -5.33 -16.81
C ILE A 139 -0.11 -4.55 -15.48
N VAL A 140 -1.02 -4.93 -14.58
CA VAL A 140 -1.16 -4.27 -13.28
C VAL A 140 -0.84 -5.26 -12.15
N LEU A 141 0.20 -4.96 -11.39
CA LEU A 141 0.57 -5.70 -10.20
C LEU A 141 0.13 -4.94 -8.95
N GLY A 142 -0.66 -5.59 -8.09
CA GLY A 142 -1.06 -5.07 -6.79
C GLY A 142 -0.51 -5.93 -5.66
N HIS A 143 -0.13 -5.28 -4.55
CA HIS A 143 0.21 -5.96 -3.29
C HIS A 143 -0.79 -5.59 -2.20
N SER A 144 -1.30 -6.59 -1.46
CA SER A 144 -2.18 -6.40 -0.31
C SER A 144 -3.38 -5.50 -0.67
N TRP A 145 -3.56 -4.34 -0.05
CA TRP A 145 -4.63 -3.39 -0.40
C TRP A 145 -4.57 -2.92 -1.86
N GLY A 146 -3.37 -2.82 -2.45
CA GLY A 146 -3.19 -2.48 -3.86
C GLY A 146 -3.83 -3.47 -4.83
N THR A 147 -4.06 -4.71 -4.41
CA THR A 147 -4.77 -5.72 -5.22
C THR A 147 -6.23 -5.35 -5.47
N MET A 148 -6.89 -4.69 -4.50
CA MET A 148 -8.26 -4.20 -4.70
C MET A 148 -8.32 -3.08 -5.75
N VAL A 149 -7.29 -2.23 -5.82
CA VAL A 149 -7.19 -1.20 -6.86
C VAL A 149 -6.91 -1.84 -8.21
N ALA A 150 -6.01 -2.83 -8.27
CA ALA A 150 -5.72 -3.60 -9.48
C ALA A 150 -6.97 -4.30 -10.03
N LEU A 151 -7.73 -4.99 -9.17
CA LEU A 151 -9.03 -5.58 -9.53
C LEU A 151 -10.02 -4.54 -10.04
N ALA A 152 -10.12 -3.38 -9.37
CA ALA A 152 -11.01 -2.32 -9.80
C ALA A 152 -10.60 -1.77 -11.18
N MET A 153 -9.32 -1.70 -11.51
CA MET A 153 -8.82 -1.33 -12.85
C MET A 153 -9.25 -2.38 -13.88
N GLY A 154 -9.00 -3.68 -13.64
CA GLY A 154 -9.41 -4.75 -14.56
C GLY A 154 -10.92 -4.80 -14.80
N LEU A 155 -11.72 -4.44 -13.78
CA LEU A 155 -13.19 -4.39 -13.89
C LEU A 155 -13.73 -3.15 -14.61
N GLN A 156 -13.07 -2.00 -14.50
CA GLN A 156 -13.56 -0.73 -15.04
C GLN A 156 -13.03 -0.43 -16.44
N VAL A 157 -11.80 -0.84 -16.73
CA VAL A 157 -11.09 -0.51 -17.96
C VAL A 157 -10.35 -1.73 -18.53
N PRO A 158 -11.08 -2.83 -18.82
CA PRO A 158 -10.47 -4.09 -19.26
C PRO A 158 -9.62 -3.92 -20.53
N ASP A 159 -9.96 -3.01 -21.44
CA ASP A 159 -9.20 -2.74 -22.65
C ASP A 159 -7.81 -2.11 -22.36
N ALA A 160 -7.66 -1.42 -21.23
CA ALA A 160 -6.41 -0.80 -20.79
C ALA A 160 -5.61 -1.70 -19.83
N VAL A 161 -6.18 -2.83 -19.39
CA VAL A 161 -5.53 -3.78 -18.48
C VAL A 161 -5.32 -5.12 -19.18
N ARG A 162 -4.07 -5.44 -19.51
CA ARG A 162 -3.71 -6.68 -20.19
C ARG A 162 -3.82 -7.92 -19.32
N GLY A 163 -3.58 -7.76 -18.02
CA GLY A 163 -3.71 -8.81 -17.01
C GLY A 163 -3.30 -8.32 -15.63
N LEU A 164 -3.58 -9.11 -14.62
CA LEU A 164 -3.37 -8.78 -13.22
C LEU A 164 -2.39 -9.75 -12.56
N VAL A 165 -1.49 -9.19 -11.74
CA VAL A 165 -0.67 -9.96 -10.80
C VAL A 165 -1.01 -9.53 -9.39
N LEU A 166 -1.58 -10.42 -8.60
CA LEU A 166 -2.18 -10.12 -7.30
C LEU A 166 -1.37 -10.77 -6.18
N LEU A 167 -0.66 -9.94 -5.39
CA LEU A 167 0.22 -10.41 -4.32
C LEU A 167 -0.46 -10.28 -2.96
N SER A 168 -0.68 -11.39 -2.25
CA SER A 168 -1.18 -11.44 -0.85
C SER A 168 -2.41 -10.54 -0.62
N GLY A 169 -3.40 -10.60 -1.48
CA GLY A 169 -4.51 -9.66 -1.54
C GLY A 169 -5.68 -9.95 -0.61
N TYR A 170 -6.58 -8.96 -0.47
CA TYR A 170 -7.83 -9.04 0.28
C TYR A 170 -9.00 -8.81 -0.67
N TYR A 171 -9.86 -9.82 -0.87
CA TYR A 171 -10.87 -9.82 -1.92
C TYR A 171 -12.30 -9.99 -1.41
N TYR A 172 -12.46 -10.64 -0.26
CA TYR A 172 -13.77 -10.96 0.32
C TYR A 172 -13.93 -10.34 1.70
N PRO A 173 -15.14 -9.89 2.07
CA PRO A 173 -15.38 -9.31 3.37
C PRO A 173 -15.19 -10.38 4.46
N THR A 174 -14.35 -10.08 5.45
CA THR A 174 -14.14 -10.91 6.64
C THR A 174 -14.37 -10.08 7.90
N LEU A 175 -14.60 -10.73 9.03
CA LEU A 175 -14.67 -10.04 10.31
C LEU A 175 -13.28 -9.49 10.68
N ARG A 176 -13.18 -8.17 10.84
CA ARG A 176 -11.94 -7.44 11.14
C ARG A 176 -12.13 -6.60 12.39
N LEU A 177 -11.78 -7.16 13.55
CA LEU A 177 -11.89 -6.48 14.86
C LEU A 177 -10.84 -5.38 15.05
N ASP A 178 -9.79 -5.37 14.26
CA ASP A 178 -8.74 -4.35 14.24
C ASP A 178 -9.16 -3.05 13.54
N VAL A 179 -10.10 -3.12 12.58
CA VAL A 179 -10.52 -1.99 11.75
C VAL A 179 -11.06 -0.80 12.58
N PRO A 180 -11.93 -0.95 13.60
CA PRO A 180 -12.43 0.18 14.37
C PRO A 180 -11.31 0.99 15.04
N VAL A 181 -10.23 0.35 15.49
CA VAL A 181 -9.08 1.03 16.09
C VAL A 181 -8.21 1.66 15.00
N ALA A 182 -7.90 0.93 13.94
CA ALA A 182 -7.06 1.39 12.84
C ALA A 182 -7.68 2.57 12.06
N ALA A 183 -9.01 2.67 12.02
CA ALA A 183 -9.74 3.72 11.31
C ALA A 183 -9.83 5.06 12.04
N GLN A 184 -9.58 5.11 13.35
CA GLN A 184 -9.74 6.33 14.17
C GLN A 184 -9.01 7.56 13.63
N PRO A 185 -7.76 7.49 13.12
CA PRO A 185 -7.05 8.65 12.60
C PRO A 185 -7.69 9.27 11.33
N ALA A 186 -8.66 8.59 10.70
CA ALA A 186 -9.40 9.12 9.55
C ALA A 186 -10.64 9.94 9.95
N ILE A 187 -11.11 9.84 11.21
CA ILE A 187 -12.29 10.54 11.71
C ILE A 187 -12.00 12.06 11.73
N PRO A 188 -12.86 12.91 11.16
CA PRO A 188 -12.68 14.35 11.22
C PRO A 188 -12.54 14.87 12.66
N LEU A 189 -11.73 15.89 12.88
CA LEU A 189 -11.40 16.53 14.15
C LEU A 189 -10.63 15.62 15.12
N ILE A 190 -11.22 14.53 15.60
CA ILE A 190 -10.57 13.59 16.54
C ILE A 190 -9.36 12.94 15.88
N GLY A 191 -9.51 12.42 14.68
CA GLY A 191 -8.42 11.84 13.91
C GLY A 191 -7.36 12.87 13.53
N ASP A 192 -7.77 14.14 13.29
CA ASP A 192 -6.82 15.23 13.06
C ASP A 192 -5.92 15.46 14.27
N LEU A 193 -6.47 15.44 15.48
CA LEU A 193 -5.69 15.52 16.71
C LEU A 193 -4.78 14.28 16.87
N LEU A 194 -5.34 13.09 16.74
CA LEU A 194 -4.62 11.83 16.96
C LEU A 194 -3.42 11.67 16.03
N ARG A 195 -3.60 11.90 14.71
CA ARG A 195 -2.53 11.69 13.72
C ARG A 195 -1.42 12.74 13.77
N HIS A 196 -1.66 13.91 14.40
CA HIS A 196 -0.63 14.92 14.60
C HIS A 196 0.06 14.84 15.99
N THR A 197 -0.41 13.94 16.85
CA THR A 197 0.09 13.81 18.23
C THR A 197 0.43 12.36 18.59
N ILE A 198 -0.57 11.54 18.91
CA ILE A 198 -0.41 10.23 19.56
C ILE A 198 -0.10 9.12 18.56
N THR A 199 -0.86 9.06 17.45
CA THR A 199 -0.80 7.91 16.52
C THR A 199 0.58 7.67 15.92
N PRO A 200 1.34 8.69 15.45
CA PRO A 200 2.69 8.45 14.92
C PRO A 200 3.68 7.97 15.98
N LEU A 201 3.56 8.45 17.22
CA LEU A 201 4.43 8.04 18.32
C LEU A 201 4.18 6.59 18.70
N LEU A 202 2.91 6.21 18.85
CA LEU A 202 2.50 4.84 19.12
C LEU A 202 2.88 3.92 17.96
N GLY A 203 2.61 4.34 16.73
CA GLY A 203 3.02 3.63 15.52
C GLY A 203 4.54 3.40 15.46
N ARG A 204 5.35 4.41 15.85
CA ARG A 204 6.80 4.26 15.91
C ARG A 204 7.26 3.27 16.98
N LEU A 205 6.59 3.26 18.12
CA LEU A 205 6.85 2.31 19.19
C LEU A 205 6.51 0.87 18.75
N LEU A 206 5.37 0.69 18.07
CA LEU A 206 4.89 -0.62 17.62
C LEU A 206 5.50 -1.07 16.29
N TRP A 207 6.27 -0.21 15.61
CA TRP A 207 6.85 -0.51 14.30
C TRP A 207 7.59 -1.84 14.20
N PRO A 208 8.50 -2.19 15.15
CA PRO A 208 9.21 -3.47 15.08
C PRO A 208 8.28 -4.68 15.18
N LEU A 209 7.22 -4.58 15.99
CA LEU A 209 6.24 -5.64 16.17
C LEU A 209 5.37 -5.80 14.91
N THR A 210 4.91 -4.70 14.35
CA THR A 210 4.08 -4.68 13.15
C THR A 210 4.85 -5.25 11.95
N THR A 211 6.08 -4.79 11.73
CA THR A 211 6.92 -5.28 10.63
C THR A 211 7.28 -6.76 10.80
N LYS A 212 7.61 -7.19 12.02
CA LYS A 212 7.83 -8.61 12.32
C LYS A 212 6.58 -9.46 11.99
N HIS A 213 5.39 -8.96 12.28
CA HIS A 213 4.14 -9.65 11.94
C HIS A 213 3.91 -9.75 10.43
N MET A 214 4.20 -8.66 9.68
CA MET A 214 4.06 -8.63 8.22
C MET A 214 4.99 -9.61 7.51
N PHE A 215 6.22 -9.77 8.00
CA PHE A 215 7.21 -10.66 7.40
C PHE A 215 7.13 -12.10 7.93
N ALA A 216 6.48 -12.33 9.07
CA ALA A 216 6.45 -13.66 9.71
C ALA A 216 5.91 -14.74 8.73
N PRO A 217 6.53 -15.93 8.71
CA PRO A 217 7.52 -16.44 9.69
C PRO A 217 8.96 -15.98 9.45
N GLN A 218 9.22 -15.34 8.33
CA GLN A 218 10.57 -14.90 7.95
C GLN A 218 11.01 -13.67 8.76
N PRO A 219 12.32 -13.47 8.95
CA PRO A 219 12.83 -12.24 9.56
C PRO A 219 12.59 -11.03 8.64
N VAL A 220 12.50 -9.83 9.22
CA VAL A 220 12.44 -8.58 8.47
C VAL A 220 13.78 -8.40 7.74
N PRO A 221 13.79 -8.33 6.38
CA PRO A 221 15.03 -8.19 5.62
C PRO A 221 15.71 -6.83 5.88
N GLU A 222 17.04 -6.80 5.82
CA GLU A 222 17.81 -5.55 6.00
C GLU A 222 17.37 -4.45 5.02
N ARG A 223 17.13 -4.81 3.77
CA ARG A 223 16.68 -3.88 2.72
C ARG A 223 15.32 -3.23 3.03
N PHE A 224 14.40 -3.88 3.78
CA PHE A 224 13.17 -3.25 4.24
C PHE A 224 13.43 -2.12 5.25
N ARG A 225 14.55 -2.14 5.97
CA ARG A 225 14.91 -1.07 6.91
C ARG A 225 15.23 0.26 6.24
N GLN A 226 15.41 0.28 4.92
CA GLN A 226 15.54 1.50 4.12
C GLN A 226 14.21 2.27 4.08
N LEU A 227 13.06 1.58 4.26
CA LEU A 227 11.77 2.24 4.38
C LEU A 227 11.69 2.95 5.74
N SER A 228 11.77 4.27 5.69
CA SER A 228 11.74 5.11 6.90
C SER A 228 10.39 4.99 7.62
N PRO A 229 10.37 4.54 8.90
CA PRO A 229 9.15 4.51 9.68
C PRO A 229 8.47 5.87 9.78
N TRP A 230 9.23 6.95 9.89
CA TRP A 230 8.67 8.30 9.99
C TRP A 230 8.07 8.79 8.68
N MET A 231 8.50 8.28 7.52
CA MET A 231 7.80 8.50 6.23
C MET A 231 6.43 7.84 6.22
N ALA A 232 6.35 6.58 6.66
CA ALA A 232 5.09 5.83 6.74
C ALA A 232 4.13 6.39 7.81
N LEU A 233 4.65 7.06 8.84
CA LEU A 233 3.89 7.58 9.98
C LEU A 233 3.62 9.10 9.89
N ARG A 234 3.86 9.75 8.75
CA ARG A 234 3.47 11.13 8.53
C ARG A 234 1.96 11.31 8.70
N PRO A 235 1.48 12.43 9.29
CA PRO A 235 0.04 12.64 9.54
C PRO A 235 -0.86 12.44 8.33
N GLY A 236 -0.40 12.83 7.13
CA GLY A 236 -1.12 12.61 5.86
C GLY A 236 -1.27 11.13 5.53
N GLN A 237 -0.17 10.36 5.60
CA GLN A 237 -0.16 8.93 5.31
C GLN A 237 -0.90 8.12 6.36
N VAL A 238 -0.78 8.48 7.65
CA VAL A 238 -1.60 7.88 8.74
C VAL A 238 -3.10 8.05 8.46
N ARG A 239 -3.52 9.22 8.00
CA ARG A 239 -4.92 9.45 7.59
C ARG A 239 -5.32 8.57 6.42
N ALA A 240 -4.48 8.46 5.39
CA ALA A 240 -4.74 7.64 4.21
C ALA A 240 -4.87 6.17 4.58
N SER A 241 -3.92 5.67 5.38
CA SER A 241 -3.89 4.30 5.89
C SER A 241 -5.14 3.98 6.73
N ALA A 242 -5.53 4.87 7.63
CA ALA A 242 -6.73 4.71 8.45
C ALA A 242 -8.03 4.73 7.63
N ALA A 243 -8.11 5.60 6.61
CA ALA A 243 -9.26 5.65 5.70
C ALA A 243 -9.36 4.36 4.86
N GLU A 244 -8.25 3.80 4.42
CA GLU A 244 -8.23 2.51 3.73
C GLU A 244 -8.59 1.35 4.66
N ALA A 245 -8.17 1.39 5.92
CA ALA A 245 -8.62 0.40 6.91
C ALA A 245 -10.15 0.44 7.07
N ALA A 246 -10.75 1.63 7.17
CA ALA A 246 -12.22 1.79 7.24
C ALA A 246 -12.93 1.26 5.98
N LEU A 247 -12.31 1.41 4.82
CA LEU A 247 -12.87 0.98 3.53
C LEU A 247 -12.62 -0.50 3.22
N MET A 248 -11.76 -1.21 3.96
CA MET A 248 -11.32 -2.57 3.63
C MET A 248 -12.50 -3.53 3.43
N VAL A 249 -13.37 -3.65 4.41
CA VAL A 249 -14.51 -4.58 4.36
C VAL A 249 -15.57 -4.16 3.34
N PRO A 250 -16.05 -2.89 3.31
CA PRO A 250 -17.04 -2.47 2.32
C PRO A 250 -16.50 -2.51 0.88
N ALA A 251 -15.22 -2.20 0.65
CA ALA A 251 -14.60 -2.30 -0.68
C ALA A 251 -14.52 -3.76 -1.15
N ALA A 252 -14.05 -4.67 -0.31
CA ALA A 252 -14.02 -6.09 -0.64
C ALA A 252 -15.42 -6.63 -0.92
N ARG A 253 -16.44 -6.22 -0.14
CA ARG A 253 -17.84 -6.61 -0.41
C ARG A 253 -18.37 -6.08 -1.75
N SER A 254 -17.94 -4.90 -2.15
CA SER A 254 -18.32 -4.31 -3.45
C SER A 254 -17.62 -5.04 -4.61
N LEU A 255 -16.32 -5.30 -4.46
CA LEU A 255 -15.50 -5.95 -5.50
C LEU A 255 -15.91 -7.42 -5.69
N SER A 256 -16.05 -8.18 -4.59
CA SER A 256 -16.38 -9.62 -4.66
C SER A 256 -17.64 -9.93 -5.45
N LYS A 257 -18.62 -9.04 -5.46
CA LYS A 257 -19.87 -9.18 -6.25
C LYS A 257 -19.69 -8.97 -7.76
N ARG A 258 -18.51 -8.52 -8.18
CA ARG A 258 -18.22 -8.16 -9.58
C ARG A 258 -17.08 -8.99 -10.16
N ILE A 259 -16.45 -9.86 -9.38
CA ILE A 259 -15.32 -10.70 -9.83
C ILE A 259 -15.72 -11.53 -11.06
N GLU A 260 -16.96 -12.02 -11.12
CA GLU A 260 -17.51 -12.73 -12.27
C GLU A 260 -17.48 -11.96 -13.60
N ARG A 261 -17.28 -10.64 -13.57
CA ARG A 261 -17.18 -9.77 -14.75
C ARG A 261 -15.74 -9.49 -15.17
N LEU A 262 -14.77 -10.04 -14.44
CA LEU A 262 -13.36 -9.83 -14.75
C LEU A 262 -13.00 -10.65 -16.00
N GLN A 263 -12.52 -9.97 -17.04
CA GLN A 263 -12.24 -10.57 -18.36
C GLN A 263 -10.74 -10.65 -18.68
N VAL A 264 -9.89 -10.32 -17.71
CA VAL A 264 -8.44 -10.32 -17.92
C VAL A 264 -7.78 -11.47 -17.16
N PRO A 265 -6.69 -12.05 -17.68
CA PRO A 265 -5.98 -13.13 -17.01
C PRO A 265 -5.38 -12.67 -15.68
N VAL A 266 -5.34 -13.56 -14.69
CA VAL A 266 -4.90 -13.26 -13.33
C VAL A 266 -3.87 -14.27 -12.84
N GLN A 267 -2.73 -13.78 -12.41
CA GLN A 267 -1.75 -14.53 -11.64
C GLN A 267 -1.85 -14.13 -10.16
N ILE A 268 -2.05 -15.09 -9.28
CA ILE A 268 -2.17 -14.87 -7.83
C ILE A 268 -0.93 -15.46 -7.16
N VAL A 269 -0.17 -14.63 -6.43
CA VAL A 269 1.01 -15.07 -5.69
C VAL A 269 0.80 -14.78 -4.20
N VAL A 270 0.87 -15.80 -3.36
CA VAL A 270 0.61 -15.64 -1.92
C VAL A 270 1.54 -16.50 -1.09
N GLY A 271 2.03 -15.95 0.02
CA GLY A 271 2.79 -16.74 1.00
C GLY A 271 1.90 -17.74 1.73
N SER A 272 2.29 -19.02 1.76
CA SER A 272 1.50 -20.07 2.41
C SER A 272 1.28 -19.87 3.91
N GLN A 273 2.12 -19.03 4.54
CA GLN A 273 2.09 -18.71 5.97
C GLN A 273 1.78 -17.23 6.23
N ASP A 274 1.08 -16.56 5.31
CA ASP A 274 0.61 -15.18 5.50
C ASP A 274 -0.28 -15.09 6.75
N LYS A 275 0.16 -14.26 7.73
CA LYS A 275 -0.54 -14.03 9.00
C LYS A 275 -1.40 -12.76 9.00
N VAL A 276 -1.26 -11.93 7.98
CA VAL A 276 -2.03 -10.69 7.82
C VAL A 276 -3.36 -10.98 7.13
N ILE A 277 -3.31 -11.77 6.06
CA ILE A 277 -4.48 -12.19 5.29
C ILE A 277 -4.41 -13.70 5.09
N LYS A 278 -5.42 -14.42 5.59
CA LYS A 278 -5.48 -15.88 5.48
C LYS A 278 -5.54 -16.32 4.01
N PRO A 279 -4.55 -17.05 3.48
CA PRO A 279 -4.44 -17.39 2.06
C PRO A 279 -5.67 -18.10 1.50
N SER A 280 -6.19 -19.11 2.20
CA SER A 280 -7.36 -19.89 1.76
C SER A 280 -8.65 -19.08 1.71
N ALA A 281 -8.82 -18.10 2.63
CA ALA A 281 -10.05 -17.29 2.70
C ALA A 281 -10.05 -16.11 1.72
N ALA A 282 -8.91 -15.79 1.12
CA ALA A 282 -8.76 -14.69 0.17
C ALA A 282 -8.28 -15.20 -1.19
N SER A 283 -6.98 -15.44 -1.36
CA SER A 283 -6.36 -15.84 -2.63
C SER A 283 -6.85 -17.20 -3.14
N GLY A 284 -6.97 -18.18 -2.24
CA GLY A 284 -7.50 -19.50 -2.61
C GLY A 284 -8.94 -19.42 -3.11
N ARG A 285 -9.81 -18.73 -2.34
CA ARG A 285 -11.21 -18.54 -2.73
C ARG A 285 -11.34 -17.75 -4.05
N LEU A 286 -10.52 -16.70 -4.26
CA LEU A 286 -10.55 -15.97 -5.53
C LEU A 286 -10.21 -16.87 -6.70
N HIS A 287 -9.19 -17.71 -6.54
CA HIS A 287 -8.81 -18.69 -7.55
C HIS A 287 -9.93 -19.69 -7.82
N GLU A 288 -10.55 -20.26 -6.77
CA GLU A 288 -11.69 -21.19 -6.89
C GLU A 288 -12.85 -20.52 -7.64
N ASP A 289 -13.29 -19.33 -7.23
CA ASP A 289 -14.40 -18.59 -7.89
C ASP A 289 -14.08 -18.31 -9.37
N MET A 290 -12.82 -18.00 -9.73
CA MET A 290 -12.42 -17.75 -11.14
C MET A 290 -12.28 -19.07 -11.94
N GLN A 291 -11.83 -20.16 -11.32
CA GLN A 291 -11.76 -21.47 -11.99
C GLN A 291 -13.15 -22.01 -12.35
N GLU A 292 -14.16 -21.76 -11.52
CA GLU A 292 -15.55 -22.14 -11.79
C GLU A 292 -16.15 -21.35 -12.95
N GLN A 293 -15.62 -20.18 -13.28
CA GLN A 293 -16.09 -19.33 -14.38
C GLN A 293 -15.48 -19.72 -15.73
N ASP A 294 -14.18 -19.54 -15.91
CA ASP A 294 -13.51 -19.67 -17.19
C ASP A 294 -12.06 -20.17 -17.10
N GLY A 295 -11.56 -20.44 -15.89
CA GLY A 295 -10.20 -20.89 -15.67
C GLY A 295 -9.14 -19.81 -15.91
N SER A 296 -9.49 -18.54 -15.88
CA SER A 296 -8.61 -17.41 -16.23
C SER A 296 -7.58 -17.05 -15.15
N SER A 297 -7.44 -17.83 -14.07
CA SER A 297 -6.48 -17.55 -13.01
C SER A 297 -5.53 -18.71 -12.70
N GLU A 298 -4.32 -18.38 -12.25
CA GLU A 298 -3.36 -19.31 -11.68
C GLU A 298 -2.97 -18.88 -10.26
N LEU A 299 -2.84 -19.85 -9.34
CA LEU A 299 -2.50 -19.62 -7.95
C LEU A 299 -1.13 -20.22 -7.60
N HIS A 300 -0.19 -19.37 -7.22
CA HIS A 300 1.14 -19.72 -6.75
C HIS A 300 1.23 -19.53 -5.24
N GLN A 301 1.09 -20.61 -4.48
CA GLN A 301 1.34 -20.59 -3.05
C GLN A 301 2.82 -20.81 -2.76
N VAL A 302 3.49 -19.78 -2.25
CA VAL A 302 4.93 -19.80 -1.94
C VAL A 302 5.16 -20.45 -0.57
N PRO A 303 5.78 -21.64 -0.51
CA PRO A 303 6.00 -22.34 0.76
C PRO A 303 6.84 -21.51 1.75
N GLY A 304 6.40 -21.45 3.00
CA GLY A 304 7.11 -20.76 4.07
C GLY A 304 7.14 -19.23 4.00
N ALA A 305 6.58 -18.62 2.96
CA ALA A 305 6.52 -17.16 2.83
C ALA A 305 5.35 -16.57 3.62
N GLY A 306 5.57 -15.34 4.13
CA GLY A 306 4.56 -14.51 4.79
C GLY A 306 3.89 -13.53 3.83
N HIS A 307 3.35 -12.43 4.40
CA HIS A 307 2.58 -11.42 3.65
C HIS A 307 3.40 -10.66 2.61
N MET A 308 4.69 -10.39 2.89
CA MET A 308 5.59 -9.61 2.03
C MET A 308 6.31 -10.54 1.04
N VAL A 309 5.54 -11.26 0.23
CA VAL A 309 6.05 -12.31 -0.69
C VAL A 309 7.06 -11.77 -1.70
N HIS A 310 6.92 -10.53 -2.15
CA HIS A 310 7.83 -9.87 -3.09
C HIS A 310 9.23 -9.57 -2.51
N TYR A 311 9.38 -9.56 -1.18
CA TYR A 311 10.70 -9.51 -0.55
C TYR A 311 11.34 -10.89 -0.44
N ALA A 312 10.52 -11.89 -0.13
CA ALA A 312 10.99 -13.23 0.12
C ALA A 312 11.33 -13.99 -1.17
N HIS A 313 10.47 -13.82 -2.19
CA HIS A 313 10.53 -14.56 -3.44
C HIS A 313 10.26 -13.67 -4.65
N PRO A 314 11.09 -12.64 -4.91
CA PRO A 314 10.90 -11.72 -6.04
C PRO A 314 10.88 -12.44 -7.39
N ASP A 315 11.65 -13.53 -7.55
CA ASP A 315 11.72 -14.27 -8.81
C ASP A 315 10.39 -14.96 -9.17
N GLN A 316 9.63 -15.43 -8.17
CA GLN A 316 8.29 -15.97 -8.42
C GLN A 316 7.29 -14.88 -8.84
N VAL A 317 7.44 -13.67 -8.29
CA VAL A 317 6.64 -12.52 -8.73
C VAL A 317 6.98 -12.13 -10.16
N VAL A 318 8.26 -12.11 -10.52
CA VAL A 318 8.73 -11.88 -11.89
C VAL A 318 8.16 -12.93 -12.84
N ALA A 319 8.24 -14.22 -12.48
CA ALA A 319 7.68 -15.32 -13.28
C ALA A 319 6.17 -15.17 -13.51
N ALA A 320 5.41 -14.71 -12.50
CA ALA A 320 3.98 -14.44 -12.64
C ALA A 320 3.69 -13.26 -13.60
N VAL A 321 4.50 -12.22 -13.59
CA VAL A 321 4.41 -11.11 -14.57
C VAL A 321 4.70 -11.62 -15.98
N ASP A 322 5.76 -12.42 -16.14
CA ASP A 322 6.14 -12.99 -17.45
C ASP A 322 5.08 -13.95 -17.98
N ALA A 323 4.42 -14.72 -17.12
CA ALA A 323 3.32 -15.61 -17.50
C ALA A 323 2.14 -14.80 -18.08
N ILE A 324 1.74 -13.68 -17.46
CA ILE A 324 0.75 -12.77 -18.02
C ILE A 324 1.21 -12.24 -19.37
N ALA A 325 2.44 -11.72 -19.47
CA ALA A 325 2.96 -11.14 -20.70
C ALA A 325 2.95 -12.16 -21.86
N ALA A 326 3.35 -13.39 -21.60
CA ALA A 326 3.29 -14.48 -22.58
C ALA A 326 1.84 -14.81 -23.01
N GLN A 327 0.91 -14.88 -22.06
CA GLN A 327 -0.49 -15.20 -22.32
C GLN A 327 -1.18 -14.14 -23.19
N VAL A 328 -0.83 -12.86 -23.00
CA VAL A 328 -1.43 -11.76 -23.78
C VAL A 328 -0.65 -11.39 -25.05
N GLY A 329 0.36 -12.19 -25.40
CA GLY A 329 1.15 -12.00 -26.63
C GLY A 329 2.03 -10.75 -26.63
N GLU A 330 2.37 -10.23 -25.44
CA GLU A 330 3.36 -9.16 -25.33
C GLU A 330 4.76 -9.73 -25.63
N PRO A 331 5.53 -9.11 -26.55
CA PRO A 331 6.92 -9.52 -26.73
C PRO A 331 7.66 -9.19 -25.41
N VAL A 332 7.95 -10.21 -24.62
CA VAL A 332 8.88 -10.11 -23.51
C VAL A 332 10.23 -9.77 -24.11
N GLY A 333 10.56 -8.49 -24.14
CA GLY A 333 11.74 -7.98 -24.83
C GLY A 333 12.99 -8.69 -24.32
N LEU A 334 13.83 -9.16 -25.23
CA LEU A 334 15.23 -9.40 -24.96
C LEU A 334 15.76 -8.18 -24.21
N ARG A 335 16.58 -8.41 -23.17
CA ARG A 335 17.20 -7.38 -22.31
C ARG A 335 17.41 -6.08 -23.06
N SER A 336 17.03 -4.95 -22.51
CA SER A 336 17.27 -3.66 -23.17
C SER A 336 18.76 -3.56 -23.51
N PRO A 337 19.16 -2.88 -24.58
CA PRO A 337 20.58 -2.72 -24.93
C PRO A 337 21.44 -2.20 -23.79
N GLN A 338 20.84 -1.42 -22.86
CA GLN A 338 21.49 -0.95 -21.62
C GLN A 338 21.68 -2.08 -20.59
N ALA A 339 20.72 -2.99 -20.43
CA ALA A 339 20.83 -4.15 -19.56
C ALA A 339 21.84 -5.18 -20.10
N GLU A 340 21.91 -5.35 -21.42
CA GLU A 340 22.96 -6.16 -22.05
C GLU A 340 24.35 -5.54 -21.88
N ALA A 341 24.47 -4.22 -22.01
CA ALA A 341 25.74 -3.52 -21.80
C ALA A 341 26.24 -3.63 -20.35
N LEU A 342 25.32 -3.52 -19.37
CA LEU A 342 25.63 -3.71 -17.94
C LEU A 342 25.98 -5.17 -17.60
N ALA A 343 25.28 -6.14 -18.18
CA ALA A 343 25.59 -7.55 -18.01
C ALA A 343 26.97 -7.91 -18.59
N ARG A 344 27.30 -7.43 -19.79
CA ARG A 344 28.63 -7.60 -20.39
C ARG A 344 29.73 -6.89 -19.61
N ALA A 345 29.44 -5.72 -19.01
CA ALA A 345 30.40 -5.02 -18.15
C ALA A 345 30.66 -5.77 -16.84
N SER A 346 29.67 -6.46 -16.28
CA SER A 346 29.84 -7.31 -15.08
C SER A 346 30.53 -8.64 -15.35
N GLU A 347 30.44 -9.19 -16.57
CA GLU A 347 31.12 -10.42 -17.00
C GLU A 347 32.59 -10.16 -17.45
N SER A 348 32.92 -8.92 -17.82
CA SER A 348 34.27 -8.52 -18.26
C SER A 348 35.15 -7.97 -17.13
N GLY A 349 34.64 -7.89 -15.91
CA GLY A 349 35.37 -7.49 -14.71
C GLY A 349 36.09 -8.65 -14.04
N VAL A 350 37.16 -9.15 -14.67
CA VAL A 350 38.23 -9.92 -14.03
C VAL A 350 39.39 -8.97 -13.77
#